data_8fb14bf6e0d15ec1db3097e24b912b22
#
_entry.id   8fb14bf6e0d15ec1db3097e24b912b22
#
_cell.length_a   1.000
_cell.length_b   1.000
_cell.length_c   1.000
_cell.angle_alpha   90.00
_cell.angle_beta   90.00
_cell.angle_gamma   90.00
#
_symmetry.space_group_name_H-M   'P 1'
#
loop_
_entity.id
_entity.type
_entity.pdbx_description
1 polymer ?
#
loop_
_entity_poly.entity_id
_entity_poly.type
_entity_poly.pdbx_seq_one_letter_code
_entity_poly.pdbx_strand_id
1 'polypeptide(L)'
;MIQTGRNLLYRLLLALALALVPSTAWAKVEVSFHSFNGSLLGNRFPHTFVVLKGTLDDTGEAVDDNWGFTAKSVTPAILTGPVEAEIYHEKAKYVTSTNSHFTLTVSDATYRRMLAEMNAWANAPGKTYSLDTRNCISFVGRIAELGGLKVDYPHNLMRKPKAWPNHIATLNPELHARQIK
;
A
#
# COMPACT_ATOMS: atom_id res chain seq x y z
N MET A 1 41.04 -4.17 -50.16
CA MET A 1 41.18 -3.79 -48.75
C MET A 1 40.15 -2.78 -48.20
N ILE A 2 39.13 -2.36 -48.98
CA ILE A 2 38.14 -1.33 -48.56
C ILE A 2 36.87 -1.94 -47.90
N GLN A 3 36.60 -3.22 -48.11
CA GLN A 3 35.36 -3.87 -47.69
C GLN A 3 35.38 -4.26 -46.18
N THR A 4 36.54 -4.50 -45.58
CA THR A 4 36.71 -4.92 -44.20
C THR A 4 36.48 -3.76 -43.21
N GLY A 5 36.87 -2.52 -43.57
CA GLY A 5 36.67 -1.33 -42.72
C GLY A 5 35.19 -0.92 -42.61
N ARG A 6 34.42 -1.08 -43.70
CA ARG A 6 33.01 -0.72 -43.73
C ARG A 6 32.17 -1.65 -42.86
N ASN A 7 32.47 -2.94 -42.82
CA ASN A 7 31.80 -3.90 -41.97
C ASN A 7 32.12 -3.73 -40.47
N LEU A 8 33.35 -3.26 -40.16
CA LEU A 8 33.73 -2.95 -38.79
C LEU A 8 33.00 -1.72 -38.28
N LEU A 9 32.88 -0.65 -39.09
CA LEU A 9 32.15 0.54 -38.78
C LEU A 9 30.66 0.27 -38.50
N TYR A 10 29.99 -0.54 -39.35
CA TYR A 10 28.61 -0.95 -39.14
C TYR A 10 28.42 -1.75 -37.86
N ARG A 11 29.35 -2.64 -37.52
CA ARG A 11 29.32 -3.43 -36.28
C ARG A 11 29.50 -2.54 -35.05
N LEU A 12 30.39 -1.53 -35.12
CA LEU A 12 30.58 -0.57 -34.03
C LEU A 12 29.36 0.35 -33.84
N LEU A 13 28.73 0.80 -34.93
CA LEU A 13 27.53 1.63 -34.89
C LEU A 13 26.32 0.83 -34.37
N LEU A 14 26.20 -0.45 -34.74
CA LEU A 14 25.15 -1.33 -34.24
C LEU A 14 25.33 -1.62 -32.73
N ALA A 15 26.58 -1.86 -32.28
CA ALA A 15 26.90 -2.07 -30.88
C ALA A 15 26.65 -0.81 -30.05
N LEU A 16 26.94 0.37 -30.60
CA LEU A 16 26.69 1.65 -29.94
C LEU A 16 25.17 1.95 -29.84
N ALA A 17 24.41 1.61 -30.90
CA ALA A 17 22.95 1.76 -30.90
C ALA A 17 22.26 0.83 -29.87
N LEU A 18 22.76 -0.40 -29.69
CA LEU A 18 22.26 -1.31 -28.65
C LEU A 18 22.62 -0.84 -27.21
N ALA A 19 23.75 -0.15 -27.04
CA ALA A 19 24.17 0.38 -25.74
C ALA A 19 23.39 1.63 -25.32
N LEU A 20 22.68 2.29 -26.25
CA LEU A 20 21.84 3.46 -26.02
C LEU A 20 20.37 3.13 -25.79
N VAL A 21 19.98 1.85 -25.70
CA VAL A 21 18.65 1.49 -25.22
C VAL A 21 18.60 1.91 -23.75
N PRO A 22 17.85 2.97 -23.37
CA PRO A 22 17.70 3.29 -21.97
C PRO A 22 17.12 2.04 -21.30
N SER A 23 17.86 1.47 -20.37
CA SER A 23 17.32 0.54 -19.40
C SER A 23 16.23 1.33 -18.66
N THR A 24 14.99 1.21 -19.09
CA THR A 24 13.86 1.68 -18.32
C THR A 24 13.83 0.82 -17.05
N ALA A 25 14.63 1.19 -16.08
CA ALA A 25 14.39 0.80 -14.70
C ALA A 25 12.99 1.36 -14.40
N TRP A 26 11.99 0.49 -14.51
CA TRP A 26 10.62 0.87 -14.19
C TRP A 26 10.63 1.18 -12.69
N ALA A 27 10.68 2.47 -12.38
CA ALA A 27 10.44 2.92 -11.04
C ALA A 27 9.05 2.39 -10.65
N LYS A 28 8.91 1.88 -9.47
CA LYS A 28 7.69 1.19 -9.04
C LYS A 28 7.41 1.63 -7.62
N VAL A 29 6.17 1.88 -7.35
CA VAL A 29 5.74 2.09 -5.97
C VAL A 29 5.32 0.73 -5.39
N GLU A 30 5.93 0.37 -4.29
CA GLU A 30 5.55 -0.74 -3.45
C GLU A 30 4.51 -0.28 -2.43
N VAL A 31 3.40 -1.00 -2.36
CA VAL A 31 2.32 -0.79 -1.40
C VAL A 31 2.29 -2.00 -0.49
N SER A 32 2.80 -1.86 0.72
CA SER A 32 2.85 -2.92 1.72
C SER A 32 1.70 -2.79 2.71
N PHE A 33 1.07 -3.92 3.01
CA PHE A 33 -0.09 -4.02 3.90
C PHE A 33 0.37 -4.49 5.28
N HIS A 34 0.17 -3.63 6.28
CA HIS A 34 0.70 -3.81 7.62
C HIS A 34 -0.39 -3.89 8.68
N SER A 35 -0.08 -4.55 9.79
CA SER A 35 -0.88 -4.49 11.01
C SER A 35 -0.02 -4.44 12.27
N PHE A 36 -0.58 -3.97 13.35
CA PHE A 36 -0.03 -4.15 14.69
C PHE A 36 -1.10 -4.59 15.68
N ASN A 37 -0.67 -5.30 16.74
CA ASN A 37 -1.58 -5.95 17.68
C ASN A 37 -2.16 -5.02 18.74
N GLY A 38 -1.73 -3.77 18.74
CA GLY A 38 -2.02 -2.85 19.84
C GLY A 38 -1.14 -3.09 21.08
N SER A 39 -1.31 -2.25 22.08
CA SER A 39 -0.66 -2.36 23.38
C SER A 39 -1.59 -1.85 24.47
N LEU A 40 -1.95 -2.71 25.41
CA LEU A 40 -2.81 -2.37 26.53
C LEU A 40 -2.20 -1.27 27.41
N LEU A 41 -0.87 -1.27 27.58
CA LEU A 41 -0.14 -0.28 28.37
C LEU A 41 0.22 0.99 27.58
N GLY A 42 0.16 0.93 26.25
CA GLY A 42 0.58 2.01 25.35
C GLY A 42 -0.56 2.82 24.74
N ASN A 43 -1.81 2.59 25.14
CA ASN A 43 -3.00 3.24 24.56
C ASN A 43 -3.08 3.12 23.01
N ARG A 44 -2.51 2.03 22.45
CA ARG A 44 -2.51 1.74 21.03
C ARG A 44 -3.48 0.59 20.75
N PHE A 45 -4.51 0.88 19.98
CA PHE A 45 -5.47 -0.13 19.56
C PHE A 45 -4.93 -0.96 18.39
N PRO A 46 -5.34 -2.25 18.25
CA PRO A 46 -5.03 -3.02 17.08
C PRO A 46 -5.45 -2.27 15.81
N HIS A 47 -4.57 -2.25 14.80
CA HIS A 47 -4.78 -1.43 13.61
C HIS A 47 -4.17 -2.08 12.37
N THR A 48 -4.70 -1.76 11.18
CA THR A 48 -4.10 -2.06 9.88
C THR A 48 -3.96 -0.79 9.05
N PHE A 49 -2.90 -0.71 8.24
CA PHE A 49 -2.54 0.46 7.46
C PHE A 49 -1.68 0.04 6.26
N VAL A 50 -1.45 0.95 5.33
CA VAL A 50 -0.57 0.74 4.18
C VAL A 50 0.71 1.55 4.31
N VAL A 51 1.81 1.01 3.81
CA VAL A 51 3.10 1.68 3.67
C VAL A 51 3.43 1.76 2.19
N LEU A 52 3.80 2.95 1.71
CA LEU A 52 4.07 3.24 0.31
C LEU A 52 5.54 3.64 0.18
N LYS A 53 6.30 2.92 -0.65
CA LYS A 53 7.72 3.20 -0.89
C LYS A 53 8.06 3.01 -2.35
N GLY A 54 8.93 3.87 -2.87
CA GLY A 54 9.42 3.73 -4.23
C GLY A 54 9.76 5.05 -4.88
N THR A 55 9.65 5.06 -6.19
CA THR A 55 9.90 6.25 -7.02
C THR A 55 8.92 6.24 -8.18
N LEU A 56 8.36 7.38 -8.53
CA LEU A 56 7.48 7.52 -9.69
C LEU A 56 8.30 7.51 -10.98
N ASP A 57 7.84 6.76 -11.97
CA ASP A 57 8.51 6.62 -13.27
C ASP A 57 8.55 7.93 -14.04
N ASP A 58 7.44 8.67 -14.03
CA ASP A 58 7.25 9.84 -14.88
C ASP A 58 7.91 11.12 -14.33
N THR A 59 8.06 11.22 -13.01
CA THR A 59 8.61 12.42 -12.36
C THR A 59 9.95 12.18 -11.66
N GLY A 60 10.30 10.93 -11.35
CA GLY A 60 11.43 10.60 -10.49
C GLY A 60 11.20 10.97 -9.01
N GLU A 61 9.98 11.34 -8.64
CA GLU A 61 9.63 11.70 -7.26
C GLU A 61 9.70 10.48 -6.35
N ALA A 62 10.38 10.62 -5.22
CA ALA A 62 10.44 9.58 -4.21
C ALA A 62 9.13 9.51 -3.41
N VAL A 63 8.64 8.30 -3.19
CA VAL A 63 7.48 7.98 -2.34
C VAL A 63 7.99 7.29 -1.09
N ASP A 64 7.73 7.85 0.09
CA ASP A 64 7.99 7.24 1.40
C ASP A 64 6.95 7.74 2.40
N ASP A 65 5.82 7.05 2.47
CA ASP A 65 4.69 7.46 3.30
C ASP A 65 3.93 6.23 3.84
N ASN A 66 3.01 6.46 4.75
CA ASN A 66 2.11 5.43 5.24
C ASN A 66 0.76 6.03 5.65
N TRP A 67 -0.32 5.28 5.45
CA TRP A 67 -1.68 5.76 5.62
C TRP A 67 -2.53 4.74 6.38
N GLY A 68 -3.11 5.17 7.48
CA GLY A 68 -4.10 4.43 8.24
C GLY A 68 -5.33 5.30 8.50
N PHE A 69 -6.50 4.69 8.62
CA PHE A 69 -7.77 5.37 8.89
C PHE A 69 -8.28 4.99 10.28
N THR A 70 -8.39 5.95 11.18
CA THR A 70 -8.72 5.72 12.59
C THR A 70 -9.81 6.66 13.11
N ALA A 71 -10.38 6.33 14.26
CA ALA A 71 -11.20 7.27 15.01
C ALA A 71 -10.30 8.37 15.60
N LYS A 72 -10.68 9.62 15.41
CA LYS A 72 -9.99 10.79 15.96
C LYS A 72 -9.91 10.76 17.49
N SER A 73 -10.93 10.18 18.12
CA SER A 73 -10.97 9.99 19.57
C SER A 73 -11.64 8.66 19.90
N VAL A 74 -10.99 7.85 20.73
CA VAL A 74 -11.56 6.58 21.19
C VAL A 74 -12.31 6.81 22.49
N THR A 75 -13.62 6.92 22.38
CA THR A 75 -14.56 7.08 23.49
C THR A 75 -15.61 5.96 23.44
N PRO A 76 -16.38 5.71 24.51
CA PRO A 76 -17.47 4.72 24.47
C PRO A 76 -18.48 4.92 23.33
N ALA A 77 -18.63 6.12 22.79
CA ALA A 77 -19.49 6.42 21.66
C ALA A 77 -19.17 5.58 20.41
N ILE A 78 -17.91 5.14 20.23
CA ILE A 78 -17.50 4.28 19.12
C ILE A 78 -18.21 2.92 19.11
N LEU A 79 -18.71 2.47 20.27
CA LEU A 79 -19.45 1.22 20.41
C LEU A 79 -20.93 1.36 20.03
N THR A 80 -21.45 2.58 20.00
CA THR A 80 -22.88 2.87 19.80
C THR A 80 -23.20 3.49 18.45
N GLY A 81 -22.18 3.96 17.70
CA GLY A 81 -22.39 4.56 16.40
C GLY A 81 -21.13 5.18 15.79
N PRO A 82 -21.26 5.83 14.64
CA PRO A 82 -20.14 6.47 13.98
C PRO A 82 -19.57 7.66 14.78
N VAL A 83 -18.24 7.79 14.74
CA VAL A 83 -17.48 8.90 15.35
C VAL A 83 -16.66 9.64 14.30
N GLU A 84 -16.06 10.78 14.66
CA GLU A 84 -15.12 11.47 13.78
C GLU A 84 -13.92 10.60 13.47
N ALA A 85 -13.48 10.67 12.22
CA ALA A 85 -12.32 9.96 11.72
C ALA A 85 -11.15 10.89 11.46
N GLU A 86 -9.96 10.31 11.38
CA GLU A 86 -8.77 10.96 10.86
C GLU A 86 -7.89 9.97 10.10
N ILE A 87 -7.03 10.49 9.24
CA ILE A 87 -5.91 9.74 8.70
C ILE A 87 -4.80 9.76 9.74
N TYR A 88 -4.23 8.59 9.97
CA TYR A 88 -3.13 8.39 10.88
C TYR A 88 -1.88 7.95 10.11
N HIS A 89 -0.77 8.67 10.32
CA HIS A 89 0.54 8.31 9.80
C HIS A 89 1.39 7.73 10.94
N GLU A 90 1.78 6.47 10.80
CA GLU A 90 2.62 5.81 11.80
C GLU A 90 4.04 6.38 11.76
N LYS A 91 4.64 6.60 12.91
CA LYS A 91 6.04 7.05 13.00
C LYS A 91 6.97 6.00 12.41
N ALA A 92 7.93 6.41 11.58
CA ALA A 92 8.85 5.51 10.87
C ALA A 92 9.51 4.47 11.79
N LYS A 93 9.91 4.87 13.01
CA LYS A 93 10.52 3.96 14.00
C LYS A 93 9.61 2.81 14.45
N TYR A 94 8.29 2.94 14.31
CA TYR A 94 7.32 1.90 14.67
C TYR A 94 6.92 1.03 13.48
N VAL A 95 7.00 1.56 12.25
CA VAL A 95 6.67 0.79 11.05
C VAL A 95 7.49 -0.50 10.99
N THR A 96 8.78 -0.45 11.34
CA THR A 96 9.68 -1.61 11.36
C THR A 96 9.30 -2.70 12.36
N SER A 97 8.48 -2.39 13.36
CA SER A 97 8.00 -3.32 14.39
C SER A 97 6.59 -3.85 14.14
N THR A 98 6.01 -3.54 13.00
CA THR A 98 4.68 -4.01 12.61
C THR A 98 4.74 -5.31 11.80
N ASN A 99 3.61 -6.00 11.71
CA ASN A 99 3.48 -7.18 10.87
C ASN A 99 3.31 -6.73 9.41
N SER A 100 4.25 -7.05 8.53
CA SER A 100 4.09 -6.92 7.08
C SER A 100 3.45 -8.18 6.53
N HIS A 101 2.25 -8.08 5.95
CA HIS A 101 1.48 -9.22 5.45
C HIS A 101 1.83 -9.57 4.01
N PHE A 102 1.75 -8.58 3.12
CA PHE A 102 2.09 -8.71 1.71
C PHE A 102 2.36 -7.34 1.10
N THR A 103 2.98 -7.34 -0.08
CA THR A 103 3.34 -6.13 -0.82
C THR A 103 2.88 -6.26 -2.26
N LEU A 104 2.32 -5.20 -2.82
CA LEU A 104 2.02 -5.04 -4.23
C LEU A 104 3.02 -4.08 -4.85
N THR A 105 3.44 -4.36 -6.07
CA THR A 105 4.14 -3.39 -6.90
C THR A 105 3.12 -2.80 -7.88
N VAL A 106 2.96 -1.49 -7.87
CA VAL A 106 1.94 -0.81 -8.66
C VAL A 106 2.56 0.21 -9.61
N SER A 107 1.86 0.50 -10.73
CA SER A 107 2.21 1.58 -11.64
C SER A 107 1.90 2.96 -11.03
N ASP A 108 2.51 4.02 -11.56
CA ASP A 108 2.22 5.41 -11.19
C ASP A 108 0.73 5.74 -11.27
N ALA A 109 0.06 5.29 -12.34
CA ALA A 109 -1.37 5.50 -12.51
C ALA A 109 -2.21 4.83 -11.41
N THR A 110 -1.83 3.64 -10.98
CA THR A 110 -2.49 2.94 -9.86
C THR A 110 -2.19 3.62 -8.54
N TYR A 111 -0.94 3.99 -8.29
CA TYR A 111 -0.55 4.77 -7.11
C TYR A 111 -1.35 6.07 -6.98
N ARG A 112 -1.48 6.85 -8.08
CA ARG A 112 -2.26 8.10 -8.05
C ARG A 112 -3.74 7.88 -7.76
N ARG A 113 -4.33 6.78 -8.27
CA ARG A 113 -5.72 6.41 -7.91
C ARG A 113 -5.84 6.05 -6.43
N MET A 114 -4.86 5.32 -5.87
CA MET A 114 -4.83 5.02 -4.44
C MET A 114 -4.67 6.29 -3.61
N LEU A 115 -3.78 7.19 -3.99
CA LEU A 115 -3.57 8.46 -3.30
C LEU A 115 -4.83 9.33 -3.34
N ALA A 116 -5.53 9.40 -4.47
CA ALA A 116 -6.79 10.12 -4.60
C ALA A 116 -7.88 9.53 -3.67
N GLU A 117 -7.98 8.21 -3.59
CA GLU A 117 -8.89 7.52 -2.67
C GLU A 117 -8.54 7.81 -1.20
N MET A 118 -7.26 7.70 -0.81
CA MET A 118 -6.80 8.01 0.55
C MET A 118 -7.15 9.46 0.94
N ASN A 119 -6.95 10.41 0.02
CA ASN A 119 -7.34 11.80 0.23
C ASN A 119 -8.88 11.98 0.33
N ALA A 120 -9.67 11.22 -0.41
CA ALA A 120 -11.12 11.25 -0.29
C ALA A 120 -11.59 10.74 1.10
N TRP A 121 -10.92 9.72 1.64
CA TRP A 121 -11.18 9.26 3.01
C TRP A 121 -10.78 10.31 4.05
N ALA A 122 -9.63 10.97 3.88
CA ALA A 122 -9.13 12.03 4.76
C ALA A 122 -10.11 13.23 4.85
N ASN A 123 -10.71 13.58 3.71
CA ASN A 123 -11.56 14.77 3.58
C ASN A 123 -13.06 14.48 3.69
N ALA A 124 -13.46 13.26 4.02
CA ALA A 124 -14.86 12.90 4.19
C ALA A 124 -15.48 13.64 5.39
N PRO A 125 -16.56 14.39 5.20
CA PRO A 125 -17.13 15.21 6.26
C PRO A 125 -17.87 14.38 7.31
N GLY A 126 -17.89 14.87 8.56
CA GLY A 126 -18.71 14.35 9.64
C GLY A 126 -18.17 13.11 10.34
N LYS A 127 -19.06 12.38 11.01
CA LYS A 127 -18.74 11.17 11.77
C LYS A 127 -18.66 9.98 10.82
N THR A 128 -17.48 9.67 10.33
CA THR A 128 -17.28 8.69 9.25
C THR A 128 -16.57 7.41 9.68
N TYR A 129 -16.09 7.29 10.92
CA TYR A 129 -15.51 6.06 11.44
C TYR A 129 -16.56 5.20 12.15
N SER A 130 -16.71 3.96 11.73
CA SER A 130 -17.59 2.96 12.33
C SER A 130 -16.86 1.63 12.45
N LEU A 131 -16.85 1.03 13.63
CA LEU A 131 -16.16 -0.24 13.88
C LEU A 131 -16.60 -1.38 12.97
N ASP A 132 -17.83 -1.35 12.49
CA ASP A 132 -18.42 -2.47 11.75
C ASP A 132 -18.44 -2.27 10.24
N THR A 133 -18.45 -1.01 9.76
CA THR A 133 -18.69 -0.73 8.34
C THR A 133 -17.65 0.16 7.69
N ARG A 134 -17.01 1.07 8.44
CA ARG A 134 -16.04 2.03 7.87
C ARG A 134 -14.90 2.29 8.86
N ASN A 135 -13.93 1.39 8.87
CA ASN A 135 -12.80 1.37 9.79
C ASN A 135 -11.46 1.20 9.04
N CYS A 136 -10.38 0.95 9.77
CA CYS A 136 -9.07 0.71 9.17
C CYS A 136 -9.06 -0.47 8.17
N ILE A 137 -9.87 -1.51 8.40
CA ILE A 137 -9.97 -2.67 7.51
C ILE A 137 -10.61 -2.29 6.19
N SER A 138 -11.76 -1.60 6.22
CA SER A 138 -12.44 -1.16 4.99
C SER A 138 -11.61 -0.13 4.20
N PHE A 139 -10.83 0.73 4.89
CA PHE A 139 -9.88 1.64 4.25
C PHE A 139 -8.78 0.87 3.49
N VAL A 140 -8.08 -0.04 4.19
CA VAL A 140 -6.99 -0.83 3.60
C VAL A 140 -7.52 -1.76 2.52
N GLY A 141 -8.72 -2.32 2.69
CA GLY A 141 -9.38 -3.15 1.69
C GLY A 141 -9.67 -2.38 0.41
N ARG A 142 -10.10 -1.14 0.51
CA ARG A 142 -10.32 -0.30 -0.67
C ARG A 142 -9.00 -0.05 -1.45
N ILE A 143 -7.89 0.12 -0.76
CA ILE A 143 -6.57 0.25 -1.40
C ILE A 143 -6.15 -1.08 -2.06
N ALA A 144 -6.43 -2.22 -1.42
CA ALA A 144 -6.17 -3.54 -1.98
C ALA A 144 -6.99 -3.79 -3.27
N GLU A 145 -8.28 -3.40 -3.30
CA GLU A 145 -9.13 -3.47 -4.50
C GLU A 145 -8.56 -2.64 -5.66
N LEU A 146 -8.10 -1.41 -5.38
CA LEU A 146 -7.45 -0.54 -6.37
C LEU A 146 -6.15 -1.15 -6.90
N GLY A 147 -5.48 -1.96 -6.09
CA GLY A 147 -4.32 -2.76 -6.46
C GLY A 147 -4.64 -4.02 -7.26
N GLY A 148 -5.92 -4.33 -7.48
CA GLY A 148 -6.39 -5.47 -8.28
C GLY A 148 -6.59 -6.76 -7.48
N LEU A 149 -6.52 -6.71 -6.14
CA LEU A 149 -6.76 -7.90 -5.32
C LEU A 149 -8.25 -8.24 -5.20
N LYS A 150 -8.53 -9.52 -5.01
CA LYS A 150 -9.83 -10.00 -4.55
C LYS A 150 -9.98 -9.65 -3.08
N VAL A 151 -11.04 -8.93 -2.74
CA VAL A 151 -11.29 -8.45 -1.38
C VAL A 151 -12.72 -8.81 -0.97
N ASP A 152 -12.88 -9.24 0.27
CA ASP A 152 -14.17 -9.33 0.94
C ASP A 152 -14.06 -8.85 2.40
N TYR A 153 -15.20 -8.68 3.02
CA TYR A 153 -15.32 -8.10 4.36
C TYR A 153 -16.17 -9.00 5.28
N PRO A 154 -15.68 -10.18 5.68
CA PRO A 154 -16.41 -11.05 6.57
C PRO A 154 -16.69 -10.35 7.91
N HIS A 155 -17.94 -10.33 8.34
CA HIS A 155 -18.37 -9.61 9.53
C HIS A 155 -17.54 -9.97 10.78
N ASN A 156 -17.17 -11.24 10.93
CA ASN A 156 -16.35 -11.73 12.05
C ASN A 156 -14.88 -11.27 11.99
N LEU A 157 -14.42 -10.65 10.90
CA LEU A 157 -13.08 -10.10 10.72
C LEU A 157 -13.03 -8.57 10.80
N MET A 158 -14.17 -7.87 10.73
CA MET A 158 -14.22 -6.40 10.68
C MET A 158 -13.63 -5.68 11.91
N ARG A 159 -13.40 -6.41 13.00
CA ARG A 159 -12.73 -5.90 14.21
C ARG A 159 -11.41 -6.64 14.49
N LYS A 160 -10.83 -7.32 13.49
CA LYS A 160 -9.60 -8.11 13.62
C LYS A 160 -8.55 -7.68 12.59
N PRO A 161 -7.92 -6.51 12.77
CA PRO A 161 -7.03 -5.90 11.77
C PRO A 161 -5.79 -6.72 11.43
N LYS A 162 -5.36 -7.66 12.28
CA LYS A 162 -4.28 -8.62 11.95
C LYS A 162 -4.80 -9.83 11.18
N ALA A 163 -5.97 -10.34 11.54
CA ALA A 163 -6.52 -11.53 10.90
C ALA A 163 -7.05 -11.25 9.50
N TRP A 164 -7.61 -10.06 9.26
CA TRP A 164 -8.19 -9.71 7.98
C TRP A 164 -7.16 -9.69 6.82
N PRO A 165 -5.95 -9.09 6.92
CA PRO A 165 -4.96 -9.18 5.83
C PRO A 165 -4.50 -10.63 5.57
N ASN A 166 -4.42 -11.48 6.59
CA ASN A 166 -4.16 -12.90 6.40
C ASN A 166 -5.26 -13.57 5.56
N HIS A 167 -6.52 -13.23 5.82
CA HIS A 167 -7.65 -13.73 5.03
C HIS A 167 -7.55 -13.25 3.56
N ILE A 168 -7.25 -11.96 3.32
CA ILE A 168 -7.04 -11.45 1.95
C ILE A 168 -5.92 -12.20 1.25
N ALA A 169 -4.83 -12.52 1.94
CA ALA A 169 -3.76 -13.34 1.38
C ALA A 169 -4.24 -14.73 0.93
N THR A 170 -5.23 -15.32 1.61
CA THR A 170 -5.82 -16.61 1.17
C THR A 170 -6.68 -16.49 -0.08
N LEU A 171 -7.30 -15.34 -0.32
CA LEU A 171 -8.08 -15.06 -1.53
C LEU A 171 -7.20 -14.79 -2.76
N ASN A 172 -5.92 -14.46 -2.53
CA ASN A 172 -4.94 -14.03 -3.53
C ASN A 172 -3.65 -14.86 -3.39
N PRO A 173 -3.68 -16.16 -3.73
CA PRO A 173 -2.54 -17.06 -3.53
C PRO A 173 -1.30 -16.65 -4.32
N GLU A 174 -1.46 -15.89 -5.40
CA GLU A 174 -0.38 -15.31 -6.20
C GLU A 174 0.53 -14.34 -5.43
N LEU A 175 0.07 -13.84 -4.28
CA LEU A 175 0.89 -13.01 -3.39
C LEU A 175 1.98 -13.81 -2.66
N HIS A 176 1.88 -15.13 -2.64
CA HIS A 176 2.78 -16.02 -1.89
C HIS A 176 3.03 -15.56 -0.44
N ALA A 177 2.02 -14.92 0.14
CA ALA A 177 2.12 -14.26 1.44
C ALA A 177 2.17 -15.27 2.58
N ARG A 178 3.03 -14.97 3.56
CA ARG A 178 3.13 -15.79 4.76
C ARG A 178 2.04 -15.39 5.77
N GLN A 179 1.36 -16.38 6.35
CA GLN A 179 0.38 -16.14 7.42
C GLN A 179 1.07 -15.61 8.69
N ILE A 180 0.62 -14.47 9.20
CA ILE A 180 1.13 -13.87 10.44
C ILE A 180 0.39 -14.47 11.64
N LYS A 181 1.12 -15.16 12.51
CA LYS A 181 0.57 -15.80 13.73
C LYS A 181 0.42 -14.82 14.89
#